data_5f0e8478cf13ccdfa4f6747b147a9e86
#
_entry.id   5f0e8478cf13ccdfa4f6747b147a9e86
#
_cell.length_a   1.000
_cell.length_b   1.000
_cell.length_c   1.000
_cell.angle_alpha   90.00
_cell.angle_beta   90.00
_cell.angle_gamma   90.00
#
_symmetry.space_group_name_H-M   'P 1'
#
loop_
_entity.id
_entity.type
_entity.pdbx_description
1 polymer ?
#
loop_
_entity_poly.entity_id
_entity_poly.type
_entity_poly.pdbx_seq_one_letter_code
_entity_poly.pdbx_strand_id
1 'polypeptide(L)'
;MIAGAEHCGPGGCKLRIAGVSKVFDGRRGKVVALEGINLNIRGGEFVCLVGASGCGKTSLLNIIAGLEFPSSGVVELDGEPVTGPGRDRTVMFQESALFPWLDVLGNVMFGLKLVPGLTRGDRLAMAEKNLEDNTFDFTTWEEVKEMAQGKGGFARTKWCGSLEGELAMK
;
A
#
# COMPACT_ATOMS: atom_id res chain seq x y z
N MET A 1 -1.68 1.17 23.08
CA MET A 1 -1.20 -0.12 23.66
C MET A 1 -1.36 -1.17 22.56
N ILE A 2 -0.27 -1.52 21.86
CA ILE A 2 -0.29 -2.61 20.87
C ILE A 2 0.05 -3.89 21.64
N ALA A 3 -0.97 -4.69 21.89
CA ALA A 3 -0.80 -5.98 22.53
C ALA A 3 -0.36 -7.01 21.47
N GLY A 4 0.73 -7.72 21.75
CA GLY A 4 1.09 -8.98 21.10
C GLY A 4 2.13 -8.91 20.00
N ALA A 5 3.35 -8.45 20.30
CA ALA A 5 4.50 -8.83 19.50
C ALA A 5 4.89 -10.28 19.86
N GLU A 6 4.13 -11.27 19.40
CA GLU A 6 4.60 -12.65 19.47
C GLU A 6 5.87 -12.78 18.61
N HIS A 7 6.92 -13.33 19.21
CA HIS A 7 8.17 -13.61 18.52
C HIS A 7 7.90 -14.55 17.35
N CYS A 8 8.00 -14.06 16.12
CA CYS A 8 8.21 -14.94 14.99
C CYS A 8 9.57 -15.61 15.18
N GLY A 9 9.61 -16.91 15.24
CA GLY A 9 10.85 -17.67 15.20
C GLY A 9 11.63 -17.41 13.90
N PRO A 10 12.91 -17.78 13.84
CA PRO A 10 13.73 -17.60 12.65
C PRO A 10 13.06 -18.29 11.44
N GLY A 11 12.68 -17.53 10.45
CA GLY A 11 12.04 -18.01 9.21
C GLY A 11 10.52 -17.81 9.08
N GLY A 12 9.84 -17.18 10.06
CA GLY A 12 8.37 -17.07 10.06
C GLY A 12 7.75 -15.69 9.88
N CYS A 13 8.53 -14.61 9.89
CA CYS A 13 8.01 -13.26 9.70
C CYS A 13 8.10 -12.82 8.24
N LYS A 14 6.96 -12.39 7.69
CA LYS A 14 6.94 -11.72 6.38
C LYS A 14 7.46 -10.28 6.51
N LEU A 15 6.98 -9.56 7.53
CA LEU A 15 7.42 -8.20 7.85
C LEU A 15 7.82 -8.12 9.32
N ARG A 16 8.98 -7.55 9.59
CA ARG A 16 9.48 -7.25 10.93
C ARG A 16 9.76 -5.77 11.06
N ILE A 17 9.21 -5.15 12.08
CA ILE A 17 9.46 -3.77 12.48
C ILE A 17 10.09 -3.81 13.86
N ALA A 18 11.30 -3.30 13.99
CA ALA A 18 12.06 -3.36 15.24
C ALA A 18 12.52 -1.97 15.66
N GLY A 19 11.96 -1.46 16.77
CA GLY A 19 12.34 -0.21 17.40
C GLY A 19 12.18 1.03 16.50
N VAL A 20 11.27 1.00 15.55
CA VAL A 20 11.11 2.09 14.58
C VAL A 20 10.60 3.34 15.25
N SER A 21 11.35 4.42 15.09
CA SER A 21 10.96 5.77 15.48
C SER A 21 11.06 6.72 14.28
N LYS A 22 10.18 7.73 14.24
CA LYS A 22 10.21 8.76 13.21
C LYS A 22 10.00 10.13 13.84
N VAL A 23 10.93 11.02 13.55
CA VAL A 23 10.89 12.43 13.97
C VAL A 23 10.97 13.28 12.72
N PHE A 24 10.04 14.20 12.58
CA PHE A 24 10.05 15.21 11.52
C PHE A 24 10.57 16.54 12.06
N ASP A 25 11.40 17.21 11.27
CA ASP A 25 11.82 18.58 11.56
C ASP A 25 10.78 19.55 11.00
N GLY A 26 9.99 20.14 11.88
CA GLY A 26 8.97 21.13 11.52
C GLY A 26 9.45 22.57 11.80
N ARG A 27 8.78 23.55 11.18
CA ARG A 27 9.08 24.99 11.40
C ARG A 27 8.97 25.44 12.86
N ARG A 28 8.22 24.71 13.69
CA ARG A 28 7.98 24.99 15.13
C ARG A 28 8.69 24.03 16.06
N GLY A 29 9.65 23.26 15.58
CA GLY A 29 10.37 22.25 16.34
C GLY A 29 10.18 20.82 15.82
N LYS A 30 10.78 19.88 16.52
CA LYS A 30 10.71 18.46 16.18
C LYS A 30 9.35 17.87 16.55
N VAL A 31 8.77 17.10 15.65
CA VAL A 31 7.53 16.38 15.86
C VAL A 31 7.83 14.89 15.84
N VAL A 32 7.61 14.21 16.96
CA VAL A 32 7.72 12.75 17.05
C VAL A 32 6.43 12.14 16.47
N ALA A 33 6.53 11.48 15.35
CA ALA A 33 5.40 10.82 14.70
C ALA A 33 5.28 9.35 15.10
N LEU A 34 6.42 8.68 15.32
CA LEU A 34 6.50 7.29 15.79
C LEU A 34 7.59 7.17 16.84
N GLU A 35 7.36 6.33 17.86
CA GLU A 35 8.32 6.11 18.93
C GLU A 35 8.39 4.62 19.29
N GLY A 36 9.54 3.98 18.97
CA GLY A 36 9.87 2.63 19.40
C GLY A 36 8.90 1.54 18.93
N ILE A 37 8.34 1.66 17.72
CA ILE A 37 7.35 0.72 17.21
C ILE A 37 7.99 -0.64 16.96
N ASN A 38 7.35 -1.68 17.50
CA ASN A 38 7.71 -3.08 17.29
C ASN A 38 6.48 -3.83 16.80
N LEU A 39 6.59 -4.51 15.66
CA LEU A 39 5.51 -5.29 15.05
C LEU A 39 6.11 -6.41 14.20
N ASN A 40 5.54 -7.60 14.32
CA ASN A 40 5.88 -8.73 13.48
C ASN A 40 4.62 -9.21 12.77
N ILE A 41 4.69 -9.40 11.44
CA ILE A 41 3.59 -9.85 10.60
C ILE A 41 4.02 -11.11 9.87
N ARG A 42 3.19 -12.14 9.92
CA ARG A 42 3.43 -13.42 9.23
C ARG A 42 2.91 -13.36 7.79
N GLY A 43 3.42 -14.22 6.93
CA GLY A 43 2.86 -14.37 5.59
C GLY A 43 1.38 -14.77 5.64
N GLY A 44 0.54 -14.08 4.83
CA GLY A 44 -0.90 -14.30 4.79
C GLY A 44 -1.70 -13.69 5.94
N GLU A 45 -1.04 -13.00 6.88
CA GLU A 45 -1.72 -12.33 7.99
C GLU A 45 -2.34 -11.00 7.53
N PHE A 46 -3.57 -10.75 7.96
CA PHE A 46 -4.25 -9.46 7.77
C PHE A 46 -4.10 -8.63 9.04
N VAL A 47 -3.53 -7.43 8.92
CA VAL A 47 -3.29 -6.51 10.04
C VAL A 47 -3.98 -5.19 9.79
N CYS A 48 -4.75 -4.72 10.77
CA CYS A 48 -5.43 -3.43 10.72
C CYS A 48 -4.79 -2.45 11.71
N LEU A 49 -4.36 -1.27 11.21
CA LEU A 49 -3.85 -0.18 12.03
C LEU A 49 -4.98 0.81 12.33
N VAL A 50 -5.42 0.85 13.58
CA VAL A 50 -6.49 1.73 14.04
C VAL A 50 -5.96 2.79 14.99
N GLY A 51 -6.45 4.01 14.85
CA GLY A 51 -6.06 5.13 15.73
C GLY A 51 -6.55 6.49 15.23
N ALA A 52 -6.47 7.50 16.05
CA ALA A 52 -6.89 8.86 15.75
C ALA A 52 -6.12 9.45 14.55
N SER A 53 -6.72 10.45 13.87
CA SER A 53 -6.02 11.19 12.81
C SER A 53 -4.72 11.81 13.37
N GLY A 54 -3.65 11.71 12.58
CA GLY A 54 -2.34 12.27 12.98
C GLY A 54 -1.52 11.41 13.95
N CYS A 55 -1.98 10.21 14.36
CA CYS A 55 -1.22 9.35 15.29
C CYS A 55 -0.06 8.55 14.64
N GLY A 56 0.32 8.85 13.39
CA GLY A 56 1.48 8.25 12.74
C GLY A 56 1.22 7.03 11.83
N LYS A 57 -0.04 6.58 11.63
CA LYS A 57 -0.35 5.42 10.78
C LYS A 57 0.23 5.54 9.37
N THR A 58 -0.03 6.67 8.71
CA THR A 58 0.50 6.94 7.36
C THR A 58 2.03 6.99 7.34
N SER A 59 2.66 7.55 8.38
CA SER A 59 4.13 7.57 8.48
C SER A 59 4.69 6.15 8.61
N LEU A 60 4.05 5.29 9.39
CA LEU A 60 4.45 3.88 9.49
C LEU A 60 4.28 3.14 8.17
N LEU A 61 3.15 3.32 7.48
CA LEU A 61 2.91 2.71 6.17
C LEU A 61 3.92 3.19 5.12
N ASN A 62 4.25 4.49 5.10
CA ASN A 62 5.27 5.02 4.19
C ASN A 62 6.66 4.43 4.46
N ILE A 63 7.01 4.19 5.73
CA ILE A 63 8.28 3.56 6.10
C ILE A 63 8.28 2.09 5.65
N ILE A 64 7.21 1.35 5.88
CA ILE A 64 7.06 -0.03 5.40
C ILE A 64 7.14 -0.10 3.88
N ALA A 65 6.52 0.86 3.18
CA ALA A 65 6.56 0.98 1.73
C ALA A 65 7.95 1.33 1.18
N GLY A 66 8.86 1.82 2.03
CA GLY A 66 10.15 2.34 1.63
C GLY A 66 10.09 3.73 0.96
N LEU A 67 8.96 4.42 1.09
CA LEU A 67 8.77 5.80 0.61
C LEU A 67 9.38 6.81 1.59
N GLU A 68 9.61 6.40 2.82
CA GLU A 68 10.20 7.20 3.87
C GLU A 68 11.14 6.35 4.73
N PHE A 69 12.17 6.98 5.32
CA PHE A 69 13.11 6.29 6.18
C PHE A 69 12.83 6.56 7.66
N PRO A 70 12.97 5.56 8.54
CA PRO A 70 12.87 5.77 9.97
C PRO A 70 14.04 6.65 10.48
N SER A 71 13.82 7.38 11.57
CA SER A 71 14.89 8.09 12.27
C SER A 71 15.76 7.14 13.08
N SER A 72 15.18 6.02 13.56
CA SER A 72 15.88 4.93 14.24
C SER A 72 15.08 3.63 14.08
N GLY A 73 15.71 2.50 14.34
CA GLY A 73 15.13 1.17 14.15
C GLY A 73 15.23 0.68 12.72
N VAL A 74 14.64 -0.47 12.44
CA VAL A 74 14.71 -1.15 11.14
C VAL A 74 13.38 -1.77 10.76
N VAL A 75 13.09 -1.76 9.46
CA VAL A 75 12.00 -2.55 8.84
C VAL A 75 12.64 -3.59 7.94
N GLU A 76 12.25 -4.83 8.10
CA GLU A 76 12.72 -5.95 7.29
C GLU A 76 11.52 -6.65 6.64
N LEU A 77 11.68 -7.03 5.37
CA LEU A 77 10.73 -7.86 4.63
C LEU A 77 11.45 -9.14 4.19
N ASP A 78 10.88 -10.29 4.52
CA ASP A 78 11.51 -11.60 4.27
C ASP A 78 12.95 -11.72 4.80
N GLY A 79 13.27 -10.99 5.89
CA GLY A 79 14.60 -10.94 6.51
C GLY A 79 15.56 -9.91 5.89
N GLU A 80 15.16 -9.22 4.84
CA GLU A 80 15.98 -8.20 4.17
C GLU A 80 15.54 -6.77 4.58
N PRO A 81 16.47 -5.86 4.88
CA PRO A 81 16.13 -4.49 5.24
C PRO A 81 15.44 -3.75 4.11
N VAL A 82 14.39 -3.03 4.43
CA VAL A 82 13.69 -2.13 3.50
C VAL A 82 14.52 -0.86 3.30
N THR A 83 15.19 -0.74 2.17
CA THR A 83 16.06 0.39 1.81
C THR A 83 15.44 1.34 0.78
N GLY A 84 14.22 1.08 0.32
CA GLY A 84 13.50 1.90 -0.65
C GLY A 84 12.25 1.22 -1.17
N PRO A 85 11.52 1.83 -2.11
CA PRO A 85 10.40 1.21 -2.79
C PRO A 85 10.84 -0.06 -3.52
N GLY A 86 10.03 -1.13 -3.42
CA GLY A 86 10.33 -2.44 -4.01
C GLY A 86 9.12 -3.04 -4.71
N ARG A 87 9.35 -4.07 -5.54
CA ARG A 87 8.29 -4.85 -6.23
C ARG A 87 7.65 -5.91 -5.32
N ASP A 88 8.26 -6.15 -4.21
CA ASP A 88 7.87 -7.06 -3.14
C ASP A 88 6.73 -6.52 -2.27
N ARG A 89 6.36 -5.25 -2.49
CA ARG A 89 5.31 -4.52 -1.77
C ARG A 89 4.42 -3.74 -2.72
N THR A 90 3.13 -3.74 -2.45
CA THR A 90 2.16 -2.90 -3.16
C THR A 90 1.51 -1.94 -2.17
N VAL A 91 1.45 -0.67 -2.51
CA VAL A 91 0.80 0.38 -1.71
C VAL A 91 -0.41 0.91 -2.47
N MET A 92 -1.57 0.89 -1.82
CA MET A 92 -2.75 1.60 -2.31
C MET A 92 -2.81 2.98 -1.65
N PHE A 93 -2.78 4.03 -2.46
CA PHE A 93 -2.93 5.40 -1.97
C PHE A 93 -4.41 5.74 -1.76
N GLN A 94 -4.69 6.64 -0.81
CA GLN A 94 -6.06 7.10 -0.53
C GLN A 94 -6.68 7.84 -1.72
N GLU A 95 -5.85 8.58 -2.48
CA GLU A 95 -6.27 9.25 -3.70
C GLU A 95 -5.97 8.37 -4.91
N SER A 96 -6.75 8.53 -5.98
CA SER A 96 -6.51 7.82 -7.23
C SER A 96 -5.13 8.21 -7.78
N ALA A 97 -4.23 7.25 -7.84
CA ALA A 97 -2.86 7.43 -8.34
C ALA A 97 -2.75 7.18 -9.85
N LEU A 98 -3.83 7.43 -10.60
CA LEU A 98 -3.82 7.31 -12.05
C LEU A 98 -3.05 8.49 -12.66
N PHE A 99 -2.24 8.18 -13.67
CA PHE A 99 -1.56 9.19 -14.48
C PHE A 99 -2.57 9.87 -15.41
N PRO A 100 -2.88 11.17 -15.22
CA PRO A 100 -3.94 11.84 -15.97
C PRO A 100 -3.62 12.03 -17.46
N TRP A 101 -2.36 11.86 -17.84
CA TRP A 101 -1.89 11.91 -19.25
C TRP A 101 -1.91 10.55 -19.96
N LEU A 102 -2.30 9.48 -19.26
CA LEU A 102 -2.47 8.14 -19.82
C LEU A 102 -3.94 7.78 -19.87
N ASP A 103 -4.34 7.05 -20.89
CA ASP A 103 -5.63 6.38 -20.96
C ASP A 103 -5.70 5.19 -19.98
N VAL A 104 -6.83 4.53 -19.89
CA VAL A 104 -7.05 3.40 -18.98
C VAL A 104 -6.05 2.29 -19.24
N LEU A 105 -5.90 1.88 -20.51
CA LEU A 105 -4.97 0.84 -20.92
C LEU A 105 -3.52 1.22 -20.62
N GLY A 106 -3.14 2.48 -20.87
CA GLY A 106 -1.82 3.02 -20.57
C GLY A 106 -1.49 3.01 -19.08
N ASN A 107 -2.46 3.28 -18.22
CA ASN A 107 -2.31 3.20 -16.77
C ASN A 107 -2.09 1.75 -16.32
N VAL A 108 -2.88 0.78 -16.80
CA VAL A 108 -2.69 -0.64 -16.50
C VAL A 108 -1.35 -1.14 -17.02
N MET A 109 -0.98 -0.76 -18.25
CA MET A 109 0.30 -1.14 -18.85
C MET A 109 1.51 -0.52 -18.15
N PHE A 110 1.34 0.57 -17.42
CA PHE A 110 2.47 1.29 -16.81
C PHE A 110 3.28 0.40 -15.88
N GLY A 111 2.63 -0.32 -14.99
CA GLY A 111 3.27 -1.28 -14.08
C GLY A 111 3.95 -2.43 -14.83
N LEU A 112 3.35 -2.91 -15.92
CA LEU A 112 3.90 -4.01 -16.72
C LEU A 112 5.18 -3.64 -17.47
N LYS A 113 5.45 -2.34 -17.70
CA LYS A 113 6.73 -1.86 -18.28
C LYS A 113 7.92 -2.16 -17.38
N LEU A 114 7.68 -2.28 -16.09
CA LEU A 114 8.73 -2.55 -15.09
C LEU A 114 9.04 -4.05 -14.96
N VAL A 115 8.24 -4.93 -15.54
CA VAL A 115 8.46 -6.39 -15.48
C VAL A 115 9.48 -6.79 -16.55
N PRO A 116 10.65 -7.35 -16.16
CA PRO A 116 11.65 -7.79 -17.12
C PRO A 116 11.15 -8.97 -17.97
N GLY A 117 11.60 -9.05 -19.22
CA GLY A 117 11.31 -10.17 -20.11
C GLY A 117 9.96 -10.11 -20.84
N LEU A 118 9.08 -9.17 -20.51
CA LEU A 118 7.81 -9.01 -21.23
C LEU A 118 8.01 -8.18 -22.50
N THR A 119 7.57 -8.72 -23.64
CA THR A 119 7.47 -7.95 -24.89
C THR A 119 6.31 -6.94 -24.82
N ARG A 120 6.24 -6.02 -25.78
CA ARG A 120 5.09 -5.10 -25.87
C ARG A 120 3.77 -5.82 -26.07
N GLY A 121 3.79 -6.91 -26.87
CA GLY A 121 2.60 -7.73 -27.12
C GLY A 121 2.11 -8.44 -25.86
N ASP A 122 3.03 -9.03 -25.09
CA ASP A 122 2.69 -9.70 -23.83
C ASP A 122 2.06 -8.72 -22.82
N ARG A 123 2.62 -7.51 -22.71
CA ARG A 123 2.08 -6.47 -21.81
C ARG A 123 0.69 -6.04 -22.23
N LEU A 124 0.45 -5.88 -23.53
CA LEU A 124 -0.86 -5.52 -24.05
C LEU A 124 -1.89 -6.61 -23.74
N ALA A 125 -1.59 -7.86 -24.08
CA ALA A 125 -2.47 -8.99 -23.80
C ALA A 125 -2.78 -9.17 -22.32
N MET A 126 -1.77 -8.99 -21.45
CA MET A 126 -1.96 -9.03 -19.99
C MET A 126 -2.82 -7.87 -19.49
N ALA A 127 -2.65 -6.67 -20.04
CA ALA A 127 -3.43 -5.51 -19.66
C ALA A 127 -4.89 -5.63 -20.09
N GLU A 128 -5.13 -6.07 -21.31
CA GLU A 128 -6.47 -6.33 -21.84
C GLU A 128 -7.18 -7.40 -21.01
N LYS A 129 -6.52 -8.52 -20.74
CA LYS A 129 -7.05 -9.57 -19.89
C LYS A 129 -7.40 -9.06 -18.49
N ASN A 130 -6.52 -8.27 -17.86
CA ASN A 130 -6.80 -7.69 -16.53
C ASN A 130 -8.00 -6.74 -16.57
N LEU A 131 -8.18 -6.00 -17.65
CA LEU A 131 -9.35 -5.14 -17.82
C LEU A 131 -10.61 -5.98 -18.04
N GLU A 132 -10.55 -7.07 -18.82
CA GLU A 132 -11.66 -8.00 -19.02
C GLU A 132 -12.03 -8.74 -17.73
N ASP A 133 -11.07 -9.31 -17.02
CA ASP A 133 -11.29 -10.07 -15.77
C ASP A 133 -11.81 -9.18 -14.63
N ASN A 134 -11.49 -7.88 -14.66
CA ASN A 134 -12.00 -6.88 -13.74
C ASN A 134 -13.10 -6.04 -14.37
N THR A 135 -13.80 -6.54 -15.37
CA THR A 135 -14.92 -5.84 -16.01
C THR A 135 -15.96 -5.47 -14.96
N PHE A 136 -15.83 -4.27 -14.48
CA PHE A 136 -16.95 -3.46 -14.14
C PHE A 136 -17.64 -3.19 -15.50
N ASP A 137 -18.82 -3.71 -15.66
CA ASP A 137 -19.65 -3.44 -16.82
C ASP A 137 -20.12 -1.97 -16.74
N PHE A 138 -19.20 -1.07 -17.05
CA PHE A 138 -19.49 0.38 -17.09
C PHE A 138 -20.24 0.65 -18.38
N THR A 139 -21.53 0.48 -18.34
CA THR A 139 -22.40 0.72 -19.49
C THR A 139 -22.53 2.21 -19.78
N THR A 140 -22.32 3.10 -18.79
CA THR A 140 -22.38 4.56 -18.99
C THR A 140 -21.38 5.33 -18.12
N TRP A 141 -20.95 6.51 -18.61
CA TRP A 141 -20.11 7.43 -17.84
C TRP A 141 -20.79 7.95 -16.57
N GLU A 142 -22.13 7.98 -16.57
CA GLU A 142 -22.93 8.38 -15.41
C GLU A 142 -22.84 7.35 -14.27
N GLU A 143 -22.83 6.07 -14.56
CA GLU A 143 -22.62 5.00 -13.57
C GLU A 143 -21.23 5.08 -12.93
N VAL A 144 -20.20 5.41 -13.72
CA VAL A 144 -18.83 5.65 -13.21
C VAL A 144 -18.81 6.82 -12.23
N LYS A 145 -19.50 7.92 -12.55
CA LYS A 145 -19.61 9.09 -11.67
C LYS A 145 -20.38 8.80 -10.39
N GLU A 146 -21.48 8.06 -10.47
CA GLU A 146 -22.27 7.67 -9.30
C GLU A 146 -21.48 6.75 -8.37
N MET A 147 -20.71 5.80 -8.91
CA MET A 147 -19.81 4.96 -8.13
C MET A 147 -18.69 5.78 -7.47
N ALA A 148 -18.07 6.70 -8.20
CA ALA A 148 -17.04 7.60 -7.66
C ALA A 148 -17.57 8.51 -6.55
N GLN A 149 -18.88 8.83 -6.58
CA GLN A 149 -19.55 9.64 -5.55
C GLN A 149 -20.13 8.80 -4.39
N GLY A 150 -19.89 7.48 -4.39
CA GLY A 150 -20.35 6.57 -3.32
C GLY A 150 -21.86 6.36 -3.28
N LYS A 151 -22.58 6.70 -4.35
CA LYS A 151 -24.04 6.55 -4.44
C LYS A 151 -24.50 5.18 -4.97
N GLY A 152 -23.61 4.40 -5.56
CA GLY A 152 -23.89 3.03 -6.04
C GLY A 152 -23.60 1.99 -4.95
N GLY A 153 -24.57 1.12 -4.65
CA GLY A 153 -24.43 0.09 -3.60
C GLY A 153 -23.31 -0.93 -3.83
N PHE A 154 -22.72 -1.00 -5.01
CA PHE A 154 -21.62 -1.90 -5.37
C PHE A 154 -20.23 -1.33 -5.01
N ALA A 155 -20.09 -0.01 -4.99
CA ALA A 155 -18.85 0.66 -4.62
C ALA A 155 -18.48 0.42 -3.14
N ARG A 156 -19.43 0.10 -2.30
CA ARG A 156 -19.22 -0.13 -0.86
C ARG A 156 -18.63 -1.50 -0.50
N THR A 157 -18.77 -2.50 -1.36
CA THR A 157 -18.36 -3.88 -1.04
C THR A 157 -17.04 -4.31 -1.66
N LYS A 158 -16.55 -3.62 -2.70
CA LYS A 158 -15.24 -3.92 -3.34
C LYS A 158 -14.21 -2.81 -3.18
N TRP A 159 -14.62 -1.60 -2.84
CA TRP A 159 -13.75 -0.52 -2.41
C TRP A 159 -13.86 -0.35 -0.90
N CYS A 160 -13.36 -1.33 -0.17
CA CYS A 160 -13.01 -1.15 1.24
C CYS A 160 -11.76 -0.29 1.38
N GLY A 161 -11.65 0.74 0.59
CA GLY A 161 -10.60 1.73 0.58
C GLY A 161 -11.11 3.09 1.00
N SER A 162 -12.18 3.17 1.75
CA SER A 162 -12.55 4.38 2.44
C SER A 162 -12.13 4.25 3.88
N LEU A 163 -11.16 5.06 4.24
CA LEU A 163 -10.77 5.39 5.61
C LEU A 163 -9.83 4.37 6.26
N GLU A 164 -8.55 4.73 6.27
CA GLU A 164 -7.48 4.17 7.10
C GLU A 164 -6.75 2.98 6.48
N GLY A 165 -5.75 3.28 5.70
CA GLY A 165 -4.55 2.52 5.41
C GLY A 165 -4.61 0.99 5.50
N GLU A 166 -5.13 0.31 4.51
CA GLU A 166 -4.96 -1.14 4.37
C GLU A 166 -3.69 -1.45 3.58
N LEU A 167 -2.79 -2.20 4.19
CA LEU A 167 -1.62 -2.75 3.55
C LEU A 167 -1.93 -4.19 3.14
N ALA A 168 -2.08 -4.45 1.85
CA ALA A 168 -2.19 -5.81 1.33
C ALA A 168 -0.79 -6.33 0.95
N MET A 169 -0.34 -7.40 1.62
CA MET A 169 0.88 -8.12 1.27
C MET A 169 0.53 -9.44 0.59
N LYS A 170 1.13 -9.68 -0.57
CA LYS A 170 1.05 -10.95 -1.29
C LYS A 170 2.16 -11.91 -0.85
#